data_fb24b7205b15b314e2f7bfe952dc6e32
#
_entry.id   fb24b7205b15b314e2f7bfe952dc6e32
#
_cell.length_a   1.000
_cell.length_b   1.000
_cell.length_c   1.000
_cell.angle_alpha   90.00
_cell.angle_beta   90.00
_cell.angle_gamma   90.00
#
_symmetry.space_group_name_H-M   'P 1'
#
loop_
_entity.id
_entity.type
_entity.pdbx_description
1 polymer ?
#
loop_
_entity_poly.entity_id
_entity_poly.type
_entity_poly.pdbx_seq_one_letter_code
_entity_poly.pdbx_strand_id
1 'polypeptide(L)' 'MDFETWLQLANAIIVARTGMDRESFPDWYWWNAFDDGLTFNEAVDMFLEDLYSGRL' A
#
# COMPACT_ATOMS: atom_id res chain seq x y z
N MET A 1 9.22 -1.86 13.62
CA MET A 1 9.17 -2.54 12.30
C MET A 1 9.85 -1.63 11.28
N ASP A 2 10.73 -2.19 10.46
CA ASP A 2 11.38 -1.39 9.42
C ASP A 2 10.47 -1.23 8.20
N PHE A 3 10.84 -0.32 7.32
CA PHE A 3 10.03 0.00 6.15
C PHE A 3 9.86 -1.20 5.23
N GLU A 4 10.93 -1.95 5.00
CA GLU A 4 10.86 -3.10 4.09
C GLU A 4 9.88 -4.16 4.57
N THR A 5 9.93 -4.50 5.85
CA THR A 5 8.99 -5.46 6.44
C THR A 5 7.55 -4.93 6.38
N TRP A 6 7.38 -3.65 6.72
CA TRP A 6 6.09 -2.98 6.66
C TRP A 6 5.52 -3.01 5.24
N LEU A 7 6.37 -2.75 4.24
CA LEU A 7 5.97 -2.74 2.85
C LEU A 7 5.56 -4.14 2.36
N GLN A 8 6.28 -5.18 2.81
CA GLN A 8 5.93 -6.55 2.48
C GLN A 8 4.57 -6.94 3.06
N LEU A 9 4.26 -6.50 4.27
CA LEU A 9 2.96 -6.75 4.90
C LEU A 9 1.85 -6.01 4.15
N ALA A 10 2.11 -4.76 3.74
CA ALA A 10 1.17 -4.02 2.92
C ALA A 10 0.90 -4.75 1.60
N ASN A 11 1.95 -5.25 0.96
CA ASN A 11 1.81 -6.00 -0.29
C ASN A 11 0.98 -7.27 -0.11
N ALA A 12 1.17 -7.97 1.01
CA ALA A 12 0.39 -9.18 1.29
C ALA A 12 -1.12 -8.87 1.36
N ILE A 13 -1.48 -7.72 1.93
CA ILE A 13 -2.87 -7.29 2.00
C ILE A 13 -3.39 -6.94 0.60
N ILE A 14 -2.58 -6.26 -0.20
CA ILE A 14 -2.95 -5.94 -1.59
C ILE A 14 -3.24 -7.22 -2.38
N VAL A 15 -2.36 -8.21 -2.26
CA VAL A 15 -2.55 -9.51 -2.92
C VAL A 15 -3.83 -10.18 -2.45
N ALA A 16 -4.10 -10.15 -1.14
CA ALA A 16 -5.31 -10.76 -0.58
C ALA A 16 -6.58 -10.10 -1.11
N ARG A 17 -6.55 -8.79 -1.35
CA ARG A 17 -7.72 -8.03 -1.79
C ARG A 17 -7.91 -8.00 -3.30
N THR A 18 -6.83 -8.01 -4.07
CA THR A 18 -6.89 -7.77 -5.52
C THR A 18 -6.43 -8.97 -6.34
N GLY A 19 -5.73 -9.92 -5.73
CA GLY A 19 -5.12 -11.04 -6.44
C GLY A 19 -3.83 -10.69 -7.17
N MET A 20 -3.38 -9.43 -7.07
CA MET A 20 -2.16 -8.96 -7.72
C MET A 20 -1.28 -8.24 -6.71
N ASP A 21 0.03 -8.28 -6.92
CA ASP A 21 0.94 -7.60 -6.02
C ASP A 21 1.06 -6.11 -6.34
N ARG A 22 1.73 -5.39 -5.45
CA ARG A 22 1.89 -3.94 -5.51
C ARG A 22 2.52 -3.48 -6.83
N GLU A 23 3.43 -4.27 -7.38
CA GLU A 23 4.15 -3.91 -8.60
C GLU A 23 3.26 -3.92 -9.84
N SER A 24 2.09 -4.55 -9.77
CA SER A 24 1.11 -4.55 -10.86
C SER A 24 0.33 -3.23 -10.96
N PHE A 25 0.52 -2.34 -10.01
CA PHE A 25 -0.21 -1.07 -9.93
C PHE A 25 0.76 0.10 -10.10
N PRO A 26 0.26 1.32 -10.39
CA PRO A 26 1.10 2.51 -10.39
C PRO A 26 1.77 2.73 -9.04
N ASP A 27 2.93 3.37 -9.05
CA ASP A 27 3.66 3.67 -7.83
C ASP A 27 2.86 4.60 -6.92
N TRP A 28 3.12 4.51 -5.61
CA TRP A 28 2.41 5.31 -4.60
C TRP A 28 3.41 5.71 -3.52
N TYR A 29 3.09 6.71 -2.73
CA TYR A 29 4.02 7.26 -1.74
C TYR A 29 4.07 6.41 -0.46
N TRP A 30 4.49 5.15 -0.61
CA TRP A 30 4.55 4.19 0.49
C TRP A 30 5.48 4.64 1.63
N TRP A 31 6.63 5.20 1.27
CA TRP A 31 7.57 5.68 2.28
C TRP A 31 6.94 6.78 3.14
N ASN A 32 6.25 7.74 2.52
CA ASN A 32 5.62 8.84 3.24
C ASN A 32 4.54 8.31 4.20
N ALA A 33 3.76 7.34 3.77
CA ALA A 33 2.74 6.73 4.62
C ALA A 33 3.38 6.04 5.83
N PHE A 34 4.46 5.31 5.62
CA PHE A 34 5.20 4.67 6.70
C PHE A 34 5.77 5.71 7.67
N ASP A 35 6.40 6.75 7.13
CA ASP A 35 7.03 7.80 7.94
C ASP A 35 5.99 8.59 8.74
N ASP A 36 4.80 8.75 8.20
CA ASP A 36 3.69 9.43 8.89
C ASP A 36 3.04 8.58 9.97
N GLY A 37 3.49 7.35 10.14
CA GLY A 37 3.00 6.48 11.19
C GLY A 37 1.73 5.70 10.84
N LEU A 38 1.34 5.64 9.57
CA LEU A 38 0.20 4.83 9.18
C LEU A 38 0.53 3.34 9.35
N THR A 39 -0.46 2.56 9.78
CA THR A 39 -0.33 1.11 9.73
C THR A 39 -0.38 0.64 8.28
N PHE A 40 0.14 -0.56 8.01
CA PHE A 40 0.08 -1.10 6.66
C PHE A 40 -1.38 -1.31 6.21
N ASN A 41 -2.30 -1.62 7.11
CA ASN A 41 -3.72 -1.72 6.78
C ASN A 41 -4.29 -0.38 6.33
N GLU A 42 -3.99 0.69 7.07
CA GLU A 42 -4.44 2.04 6.73
C GLU A 42 -3.87 2.50 5.40
N ALA A 43 -2.58 2.23 5.18
CA ALA A 43 -1.91 2.61 3.95
C ALA A 43 -2.52 1.91 2.73
N VAL A 44 -2.82 0.62 2.85
CA VAL A 44 -3.46 -0.13 1.75
C VAL A 44 -4.85 0.40 1.47
N ASP A 45 -5.63 0.72 2.50
CA ASP A 45 -6.95 1.31 2.32
C ASP A 45 -6.87 2.62 1.54
N MET A 46 -5.93 3.49 1.88
CA MET A 46 -5.73 4.77 1.20
C MET A 46 -5.24 4.56 -0.24
N PHE A 47 -4.31 3.63 -0.43
CA PHE A 47 -3.80 3.31 -1.77
C PHE A 47 -4.93 2.83 -2.69
N LEU A 48 -5.75 1.91 -2.22
CA LEU A 48 -6.85 1.38 -3.03
C LEU A 48 -7.91 2.44 -3.30
N GLU A 49 -8.18 3.30 -2.32
CA GLU A 49 -9.08 4.42 -2.52
C GLU A 49 -8.57 5.35 -3.62
N ASP A 50 -7.28 5.71 -3.57
CA ASP A 50 -6.67 6.56 -4.59
C ASP A 50 -6.69 5.90 -5.97
N LEU A 51 -6.43 4.59 -6.02
CA LEU A 51 -6.44 3.84 -7.26
C LEU A 51 -7.84 3.81 -7.88
N TYR A 52 -8.86 3.49 -7.10
CA TYR A 52 -10.23 3.37 -7.60
C TYR A 52 -10.87 4.71 -7.93
N SER A 53 -10.41 5.78 -7.29
CA SER A 53 -10.92 7.13 -7.58
C SER A 53 -10.20 7.80 -8.75
N GLY A 54 -9.19 7.13 -9.33
CA GLY A 54 -8.45 7.64 -10.47
C GLY A 54 -7.42 8.70 -10.13
N ARG A 55 -6.94 8.74 -8.88
CA ARG A 55 -5.92 9.71 -8.46
C ARG A 55 -4.49 9.25 -8.77
N LEU A 56 -4.33 8.01 -9.18
CA LEU A 56 -3.03 7.46 -9.54
C LEU A 56 -2.79 7.43 -11.03
#